data_1505aef03f1e1c2edc3fb9b2461ba991
#
_entry.id   1505aef03f1e1c2edc3fb9b2461ba991
#
_cell.length_a   1.000
_cell.length_b   1.000
_cell.length_c   1.000
_cell.angle_alpha   90.00
_cell.angle_beta   90.00
_cell.angle_gamma   90.00
#
_symmetry.space_group_name_H-M   'P 1'
#
loop_
_entity.id
_entity.type
_entity.pdbx_description
1 polymer ?
#
loop_
_entity_poly.entity_id
_entity_poly.type
_entity_poly.pdbx_seq_one_letter_code
_entity_poly.pdbx_strand_id
1 'polypeptide(L)'
;GDLLQIINKNKSNINKDIFDYISNKNKELEKVIPIRNSVMHARPISFSDYHYIFEFCTTLTEENNYDIWKGLISLKNEIDKDENYVFSKYKIPEDSSYKYNHNLPLPDYDETGLIGREKEEETLKKLCYRQNVSVISVIGEGGIGKTALALKVAYDLLDDPNPQFDSVIWVSSKTTKISLSEIQEIKGACSSSLGVLNQISKELSGVDTINLSEAINEVKDYLENFKIALFIDNLETILDDNMRDLVQSVGVGSKVIFTSRIGLGAYEHPVKLSGIDENNASRLLRTLARIRGVKTLESLPEVTLKSYVKRMNYNPSYIKWFVSCVQSGKRAEEILQNSKLFLEFCMSNVYEFLNNDTKE
;
A
#
# COMPACT_ATOMS: atom_id res chain seq x y z
N GLY A 1 -0.25 -0.12 -19.34
CA GLY A 1 0.62 -1.25 -19.73
C GLY A 1 -0.13 -2.38 -20.38
N ASP A 2 -0.83 -3.21 -19.62
CA ASP A 2 -1.42 -4.47 -20.13
C ASP A 2 -2.51 -4.24 -21.17
N LEU A 3 -3.34 -3.21 -21.02
CA LEU A 3 -4.38 -2.87 -22.01
C LEU A 3 -3.79 -2.48 -23.36
N LEU A 4 -2.71 -1.71 -23.39
CA LEU A 4 -2.04 -1.34 -24.63
C LEU A 4 -1.36 -2.54 -25.27
N GLN A 5 -0.84 -3.48 -24.48
CA GLN A 5 -0.31 -4.75 -25.02
C GLN A 5 -1.41 -5.63 -25.58
N ILE A 6 -2.59 -5.69 -24.94
CA ILE A 6 -3.76 -6.42 -25.42
C ILE A 6 -4.25 -5.81 -26.75
N ILE A 7 -4.34 -4.48 -26.83
CA ILE A 7 -4.71 -3.76 -28.05
C ILE A 7 -3.73 -4.10 -29.19
N ASN A 8 -2.43 -4.03 -28.92
CA ASN A 8 -1.40 -4.36 -29.90
C ASN A 8 -1.45 -5.82 -30.36
N LYS A 9 -1.72 -6.77 -29.45
CA LYS A 9 -1.86 -8.19 -29.79
C LYS A 9 -3.13 -8.50 -30.61
N ASN A 10 -4.16 -7.68 -30.48
CA ASN A 10 -5.44 -7.85 -31.16
C ASN A 10 -5.66 -6.84 -32.29
N LYS A 11 -4.59 -6.31 -32.84
CA LYS A 11 -4.61 -5.31 -33.93
C LYS A 11 -5.54 -5.66 -35.11
N SER A 12 -5.60 -6.94 -35.51
CA SER A 12 -6.46 -7.40 -36.59
C SER A 12 -7.96 -7.35 -36.31
N ASN A 13 -8.34 -7.26 -35.04
CA ASN A 13 -9.73 -7.27 -34.57
C ASN A 13 -10.26 -5.88 -34.20
N ILE A 14 -9.41 -4.86 -34.36
CA ILE A 14 -9.74 -3.47 -34.02
C ILE A 14 -9.79 -2.67 -35.30
N ASN A 15 -10.76 -1.74 -35.42
CA ASN A 15 -10.81 -0.79 -36.53
C ASN A 15 -9.46 -0.08 -36.67
N LYS A 16 -8.94 -0.01 -37.90
CA LYS A 16 -7.61 0.52 -38.18
C LYS A 16 -7.44 1.96 -37.71
N ASP A 17 -8.45 2.81 -37.93
CA ASP A 17 -8.38 4.23 -37.58
C ASP A 17 -8.33 4.40 -36.05
N ILE A 18 -9.11 3.60 -35.32
CA ILE A 18 -9.09 3.57 -33.84
C ILE A 18 -7.75 3.07 -33.34
N PHE A 19 -7.21 2.00 -33.95
CA PHE A 19 -5.90 1.47 -33.57
C PHE A 19 -4.78 2.49 -33.80
N ASP A 20 -4.75 3.13 -34.93
CA ASP A 20 -3.74 4.12 -35.30
C ASP A 20 -3.84 5.35 -34.37
N TYR A 21 -5.05 5.78 -34.02
CA TYR A 21 -5.29 6.85 -33.07
C TYR A 21 -4.76 6.51 -31.67
N ILE A 22 -5.14 5.36 -31.12
CA ILE A 22 -4.67 4.92 -29.79
C ILE A 22 -3.14 4.75 -29.78
N SER A 23 -2.57 4.22 -30.87
CA SER A 23 -1.12 4.03 -30.99
C SER A 23 -0.36 5.36 -31.01
N ASN A 24 -0.91 6.38 -31.65
CA ASN A 24 -0.34 7.72 -31.66
C ASN A 24 -0.40 8.39 -30.28
N LYS A 25 -1.44 8.11 -29.50
CA LYS A 25 -1.61 8.63 -28.11
C LYS A 25 -0.94 7.76 -27.03
N ASN A 26 -0.18 6.73 -27.41
CA ASN A 26 0.39 5.76 -26.48
C ASN A 26 1.25 6.40 -25.38
N LYS A 27 2.10 7.36 -25.74
CA LYS A 27 2.98 8.05 -24.78
C LYS A 27 2.20 8.88 -23.74
N GLU A 28 1.11 9.50 -24.20
CA GLU A 28 0.23 10.30 -23.32
C GLU A 28 -0.57 9.38 -22.41
N LEU A 29 -1.10 8.28 -22.95
CA LEU A 29 -1.81 7.26 -22.16
C LEU A 29 -0.91 6.60 -21.11
N GLU A 30 0.36 6.34 -21.42
CA GLU A 30 1.33 5.81 -20.46
C GLU A 30 1.56 6.77 -19.27
N LYS A 31 1.48 8.08 -19.47
CA LYS A 31 1.56 9.07 -18.39
C LYS A 31 0.26 9.14 -17.55
N VAL A 32 -0.88 8.85 -18.15
CA VAL A 32 -2.18 8.82 -17.44
C VAL A 32 -2.28 7.64 -16.49
N ILE A 33 -1.64 6.50 -16.79
CA ILE A 33 -1.74 5.28 -15.99
C ILE A 33 -1.36 5.49 -14.52
N PRO A 34 -0.20 6.08 -14.16
CA PRO A 34 0.15 6.32 -12.77
C PRO A 34 -0.82 7.28 -12.07
N ILE A 35 -1.28 8.33 -12.78
CA ILE A 35 -2.24 9.29 -12.21
C ILE A 35 -3.58 8.58 -11.93
N ARG A 36 -4.08 7.83 -12.90
CA ARG A 36 -5.30 7.01 -12.73
C ARG A 36 -5.17 6.04 -11.56
N ASN A 37 -4.02 5.37 -11.42
CA ASN A 37 -3.79 4.46 -10.31
C ASN A 37 -3.77 5.20 -8.96
N SER A 38 -3.18 6.40 -8.90
CA SER A 38 -3.25 7.24 -7.69
C SER A 38 -4.70 7.57 -7.32
N VAL A 39 -5.50 8.01 -8.28
CA VAL A 39 -6.93 8.30 -8.07
C VAL A 39 -7.70 7.06 -7.63
N MET A 40 -7.52 5.92 -8.32
CA MET A 40 -8.23 4.67 -7.99
C MET A 40 -7.88 4.11 -6.62
N HIS A 41 -6.72 4.45 -6.09
CA HIS A 41 -6.29 4.07 -4.73
C HIS A 41 -6.42 5.22 -3.73
N ALA A 42 -7.26 6.23 -4.03
CA ALA A 42 -7.50 7.41 -3.20
C ALA A 42 -6.21 8.11 -2.72
N ARG A 43 -5.15 8.10 -3.55
CA ARG A 43 -3.89 8.79 -3.26
C ARG A 43 -3.97 10.25 -3.66
N PRO A 44 -3.30 11.14 -2.95
CA PRO A 44 -3.15 12.53 -3.40
C PRO A 44 -2.49 12.58 -4.78
N ILE A 45 -3.04 13.38 -5.67
CA ILE A 45 -2.41 13.74 -6.94
C ILE A 45 -1.80 15.12 -6.83
N SER A 46 -0.68 15.34 -7.51
CA SER A 46 -0.07 16.66 -7.56
C SER A 46 -0.91 17.61 -8.41
N PHE A 47 -0.72 18.93 -8.21
CA PHE A 47 -1.40 19.93 -9.06
C PHE A 47 -1.00 19.78 -10.53
N SER A 48 0.25 19.41 -10.81
CA SER A 48 0.74 19.16 -12.16
C SER A 48 0.07 17.93 -12.80
N ASP A 49 -0.17 16.86 -12.02
CA ASP A 49 -0.86 15.66 -12.50
C ASP A 49 -2.34 15.95 -12.79
N TYR A 50 -2.99 16.74 -11.91
CA TYR A 50 -4.36 17.20 -12.14
C TYR A 50 -4.46 18.01 -13.43
N HIS A 51 -3.57 18.99 -13.60
CA HIS A 51 -3.54 19.83 -14.80
C HIS A 51 -3.30 19.02 -16.07
N TYR A 52 -2.34 18.09 -16.01
CA TYR A 52 -2.04 17.19 -17.13
C TYR A 52 -3.26 16.33 -17.52
N ILE A 53 -3.96 15.72 -16.56
CA ILE A 53 -5.11 14.86 -16.87
C ILE A 53 -6.28 15.69 -17.38
N PHE A 54 -6.48 16.89 -16.84
CA PHE A 54 -7.53 17.82 -17.29
C PHE A 54 -7.30 18.24 -18.75
N GLU A 55 -6.09 18.66 -19.09
CA GLU A 55 -5.72 19.01 -20.48
C GLU A 55 -5.85 17.81 -21.41
N PHE A 56 -5.37 16.65 -20.99
CA PHE A 56 -5.47 15.41 -21.76
C PHE A 56 -6.93 15.04 -22.05
N CYS A 57 -7.80 15.05 -21.03
CA CYS A 57 -9.24 14.78 -21.22
C CYS A 57 -9.90 15.84 -22.12
N THR A 58 -9.55 17.11 -21.97
CA THR A 58 -10.05 18.19 -22.81
C THR A 58 -9.66 17.97 -24.27
N THR A 59 -8.38 17.70 -24.54
CA THR A 59 -7.89 17.37 -25.89
C THR A 59 -8.63 16.20 -26.51
N LEU A 60 -8.84 15.10 -25.73
CA LEU A 60 -9.58 13.93 -26.22
C LEU A 60 -11.03 14.27 -26.58
N THR A 61 -11.66 15.20 -25.86
CA THR A 61 -13.06 15.60 -26.13
C THR A 61 -13.21 16.60 -27.26
N GLU A 62 -12.20 17.42 -27.51
CA GLU A 62 -12.20 18.44 -28.58
C GLU A 62 -11.73 17.91 -29.93
N GLU A 63 -10.74 17.02 -29.95
CA GLU A 63 -10.15 16.52 -31.18
C GLU A 63 -11.03 15.51 -31.94
N ASN A 64 -12.15 14.98 -31.37
CA ASN A 64 -12.69 13.75 -31.93
C ASN A 64 -14.17 13.47 -31.94
N ASN A 65 -14.55 12.96 -33.12
CA ASN A 65 -15.82 12.32 -33.48
C ASN A 65 -15.85 10.78 -33.22
N TYR A 66 -14.90 10.20 -32.45
CA TYR A 66 -14.90 8.76 -32.23
C TYR A 66 -15.90 8.36 -31.13
N ASP A 67 -16.73 7.37 -31.46
CA ASP A 67 -17.74 6.83 -30.55
C ASP A 67 -17.18 6.34 -29.21
N ILE A 68 -15.89 5.96 -29.17
CA ILE A 68 -15.19 5.50 -27.97
C ILE A 68 -15.13 6.58 -26.86
N TRP A 69 -15.15 7.87 -27.24
CA TRP A 69 -15.08 8.98 -26.29
C TRP A 69 -16.44 9.57 -25.91
N LYS A 70 -17.56 9.08 -26.47
CA LYS A 70 -18.90 9.61 -26.16
C LYS A 70 -19.19 9.66 -24.66
N GLY A 71 -18.79 8.64 -23.91
CA GLY A 71 -18.95 8.61 -22.45
C GLY A 71 -18.17 9.72 -21.74
N LEU A 72 -16.93 9.95 -22.17
CA LEU A 72 -16.08 11.01 -21.61
C LEU A 72 -16.63 12.41 -21.97
N ILE A 73 -17.02 12.60 -23.21
CA ILE A 73 -17.63 13.85 -23.69
C ILE A 73 -18.92 14.17 -22.93
N SER A 74 -19.81 13.17 -22.76
CA SER A 74 -21.05 13.33 -22.00
C SER A 74 -20.75 13.72 -20.55
N LEU A 75 -19.81 13.01 -19.88
CA LEU A 75 -19.43 13.30 -18.52
C LEU A 75 -18.83 14.72 -18.36
N LYS A 76 -17.91 15.08 -19.27
CA LYS A 76 -17.33 16.44 -19.26
C LYS A 76 -18.41 17.50 -19.40
N ASN A 77 -19.33 17.36 -20.34
CA ASN A 77 -20.42 18.31 -20.54
C ASN A 77 -21.33 18.45 -19.31
N GLU A 78 -21.54 17.37 -18.55
CA GLU A 78 -22.35 17.42 -17.33
C GLU A 78 -21.59 18.13 -16.19
N ILE A 79 -20.28 17.88 -16.07
CA ILE A 79 -19.42 18.57 -15.08
C ILE A 79 -19.30 20.06 -15.42
N ASP A 80 -19.13 20.43 -16.69
CA ASP A 80 -19.05 21.83 -17.14
C ASP A 80 -20.36 22.61 -16.89
N LYS A 81 -21.51 21.92 -16.85
CA LYS A 81 -22.81 22.53 -16.54
C LYS A 81 -23.05 22.70 -15.06
N ASP A 82 -22.56 21.79 -14.24
CA ASP A 82 -22.74 21.77 -12.79
C ASP A 82 -21.47 21.24 -12.12
N GLU A 83 -20.71 22.13 -11.49
CA GLU A 83 -19.47 21.80 -10.77
C GLU A 83 -19.72 20.77 -9.64
N ASN A 84 -20.94 20.72 -9.10
CA ASN A 84 -21.35 19.76 -8.08
C ASN A 84 -21.91 18.43 -8.66
N TYR A 85 -21.94 18.28 -9.98
CA TYR A 85 -22.48 17.10 -10.64
C TYR A 85 -21.89 15.77 -10.12
N VAL A 86 -20.58 15.76 -9.86
CA VAL A 86 -19.89 14.59 -9.29
C VAL A 86 -20.47 14.27 -7.89
N PHE A 87 -20.64 15.29 -7.04
CA PHE A 87 -21.20 15.11 -5.69
C PHE A 87 -22.70 14.77 -5.72
N SER A 88 -23.45 15.25 -6.72
CA SER A 88 -24.88 14.93 -6.84
C SER A 88 -25.14 13.49 -7.29
N LYS A 89 -24.23 12.90 -8.07
CA LYS A 89 -24.30 11.49 -8.51
C LYS A 89 -23.68 10.52 -7.53
N TYR A 90 -22.60 10.91 -6.88
CA TYR A 90 -22.16 10.26 -5.67
C TYR A 90 -23.01 10.82 -4.52
N LYS A 91 -24.28 10.42 -4.46
CA LYS A 91 -24.87 10.25 -3.15
C LYS A 91 -23.94 9.25 -2.48
N ILE A 92 -23.04 9.76 -1.62
CA ILE A 92 -22.54 8.96 -0.51
C ILE A 92 -23.84 8.50 0.12
N PRO A 93 -24.21 7.22 0.07
CA PRO A 93 -25.40 6.79 0.73
C PRO A 93 -25.20 7.24 2.18
N GLU A 94 -26.11 8.08 2.73
CA GLU A 94 -26.16 8.38 4.16
C GLU A 94 -26.33 7.07 4.94
N ASP A 95 -26.73 6.05 4.24
CA ASP A 95 -26.75 4.63 4.56
C ASP A 95 -25.82 3.90 3.60
N SER A 96 -24.53 4.29 3.57
CA SER A 96 -23.52 3.35 3.16
C SER A 96 -23.48 2.31 4.26
N SER A 97 -24.35 1.34 4.11
CA SER A 97 -24.09 0.01 4.54
C SER A 97 -22.82 -0.50 3.85
N TYR A 98 -21.67 0.14 4.11
CA TYR A 98 -20.47 -0.63 4.27
C TYR A 98 -20.87 -1.61 5.35
N LYS A 99 -21.13 -2.81 4.93
CA LYS A 99 -21.57 -3.94 5.73
C LYS A 99 -20.61 -4.21 6.89
N TYR A 100 -19.53 -3.40 6.97
CA TYR A 100 -18.39 -3.59 7.87
C TYR A 100 -17.86 -2.26 8.34
N ASN A 101 -17.76 -2.14 9.65
CA ASN A 101 -17.04 -1.05 10.28
C ASN A 101 -15.52 -1.28 10.05
N HIS A 102 -14.82 -0.31 9.51
CA HIS A 102 -13.36 -0.38 9.34
C HIS A 102 -12.72 1.00 9.46
N ASN A 103 -11.46 1.02 9.91
CA ASN A 103 -10.62 2.22 10.00
C ASN A 103 -9.31 2.05 9.21
N LEU A 104 -9.30 1.25 8.14
CA LEU A 104 -8.10 0.97 7.37
C LEU A 104 -7.46 2.25 6.84
N PRO A 105 -6.13 2.42 6.99
CA PRO A 105 -5.43 3.53 6.36
C PRO A 105 -5.45 3.40 4.85
N LEU A 106 -5.36 4.52 4.15
CA LEU A 106 -5.23 4.51 2.69
C LEU A 106 -4.03 3.65 2.28
N PRO A 107 -4.20 2.77 1.27
CA PRO A 107 -3.12 1.91 0.81
C PRO A 107 -1.93 2.72 0.34
N ASP A 108 -0.79 2.51 0.97
CA ASP A 108 0.49 3.05 0.54
C ASP A 108 1.21 2.04 -0.38
N TYR A 109 0.43 1.45 -1.29
CA TYR A 109 1.04 0.69 -2.38
C TYR A 109 1.60 1.72 -3.33
N ASP A 110 2.93 1.72 -3.44
CA ASP A 110 3.57 2.57 -4.43
C ASP A 110 2.92 2.41 -5.81
N GLU A 111 3.27 3.33 -6.67
CA GLU A 111 2.96 3.35 -8.08
C GLU A 111 3.11 1.98 -8.78
N THR A 112 3.79 1.03 -8.17
CA THR A 112 4.04 -0.33 -8.70
C THR A 112 3.06 -1.39 -8.25
N GLY A 113 2.27 -1.13 -7.20
CA GLY A 113 1.49 -2.17 -6.51
C GLY A 113 2.38 -3.13 -5.69
N LEU A 114 1.76 -4.18 -5.14
CA LEU A 114 2.44 -5.22 -4.36
C LEU A 114 2.98 -6.30 -5.32
N ILE A 115 4.24 -6.17 -5.76
CA ILE A 115 4.87 -7.10 -6.70
C ILE A 115 5.49 -8.29 -5.97
N GLY A 116 5.21 -9.52 -6.45
CA GLY A 116 5.89 -10.74 -6.04
C GLY A 116 5.52 -11.22 -4.64
N ARG A 117 4.28 -11.00 -4.22
CA ARG A 117 3.74 -11.43 -2.91
C ARG A 117 2.46 -12.24 -3.01
N GLU A 118 2.11 -12.69 -4.19
CA GLU A 118 0.86 -13.38 -4.48
C GLU A 118 0.70 -14.65 -3.62
N LYS A 119 1.78 -15.38 -3.35
CA LYS A 119 1.77 -16.60 -2.52
C LYS A 119 1.55 -16.29 -1.05
N GLU A 120 2.25 -15.29 -0.54
CA GLU A 120 2.12 -14.86 0.86
C GLU A 120 0.76 -14.21 1.10
N GLU A 121 0.23 -13.44 0.15
CA GLU A 121 -1.11 -12.88 0.17
C GLU A 121 -2.17 -13.98 0.26
N GLU A 122 -2.11 -14.98 -0.62
CA GLU A 122 -3.02 -16.12 -0.59
C GLU A 122 -2.90 -16.91 0.72
N THR A 123 -1.67 -17.10 1.21
CA THR A 123 -1.42 -17.81 2.47
C THR A 123 -2.02 -17.06 3.65
N LEU A 124 -1.77 -15.76 3.76
CA LEU A 124 -2.30 -14.93 4.83
C LEU A 124 -3.84 -14.89 4.78
N LYS A 125 -4.42 -14.71 3.61
CA LYS A 125 -5.87 -14.75 3.42
C LYS A 125 -6.48 -16.08 3.83
N LYS A 126 -5.88 -17.22 3.44
CA LYS A 126 -6.32 -18.56 3.87
C LYS A 126 -6.25 -18.75 5.39
N LEU A 127 -5.23 -18.20 6.04
CA LEU A 127 -5.12 -18.29 7.50
C LEU A 127 -6.21 -17.47 8.20
N CYS A 128 -6.59 -16.30 7.66
CA CYS A 128 -7.69 -15.50 8.19
C CYS A 128 -9.01 -16.26 8.19
N TYR A 129 -9.27 -17.13 7.22
CA TYR A 129 -10.50 -17.92 7.14
C TYR A 129 -10.47 -19.25 7.91
N ARG A 130 -9.31 -19.68 8.44
CA ARG A 130 -9.22 -20.90 9.23
C ARG A 130 -9.75 -20.70 10.64
N GLN A 131 -10.74 -21.51 11.05
CA GLN A 131 -11.37 -21.40 12.37
C GLN A 131 -10.42 -21.66 13.54
N ASN A 132 -9.47 -22.60 13.37
CA ASN A 132 -8.52 -22.96 14.42
C ASN A 132 -7.26 -22.07 14.49
N VAL A 133 -7.25 -20.95 13.78
CA VAL A 133 -6.17 -19.97 13.78
C VAL A 133 -6.73 -18.66 14.29
N SER A 134 -6.31 -18.22 15.47
CA SER A 134 -6.74 -16.92 16.03
C SER A 134 -5.67 -15.85 15.89
N VAL A 135 -4.39 -16.25 15.89
CA VAL A 135 -3.26 -15.31 15.87
C VAL A 135 -2.35 -15.59 14.68
N ILE A 136 -2.10 -14.58 13.88
CA ILE A 136 -1.28 -14.67 12.67
C ILE A 136 -0.22 -13.57 12.73
N SER A 137 1.03 -13.92 12.46
CA SER A 137 2.11 -12.95 12.38
C SER A 137 2.67 -12.85 10.97
N VAL A 138 2.91 -11.64 10.51
CA VAL A 138 3.65 -11.36 9.28
C VAL A 138 5.04 -10.90 9.68
N ILE A 139 6.02 -11.80 9.52
CA ILE A 139 7.38 -11.63 10.07
C ILE A 139 8.39 -11.41 8.95
N GLY A 140 9.36 -10.53 9.17
CA GLY A 140 10.46 -10.31 8.24
C GLY A 140 11.24 -9.03 8.52
N GLU A 141 12.30 -8.83 7.78
CA GLU A 141 13.18 -7.67 7.90
C GLU A 141 12.47 -6.33 7.65
N GLY A 142 13.12 -5.25 8.05
CA GLY A 142 12.66 -3.88 7.72
C GLY A 142 12.57 -3.68 6.20
N GLY A 143 11.50 -3.01 5.76
CA GLY A 143 11.33 -2.68 4.34
C GLY A 143 10.94 -3.84 3.42
N ILE A 144 10.71 -5.06 3.95
CA ILE A 144 10.39 -6.24 3.15
C ILE A 144 8.95 -6.27 2.62
N GLY A 145 8.08 -5.36 3.09
CA GLY A 145 6.69 -5.25 2.65
C GLY A 145 5.64 -5.86 3.58
N LYS A 146 5.95 -6.08 4.88
CA LYS A 146 5.00 -6.63 5.87
C LYS A 146 3.69 -5.84 5.97
N THR A 147 3.82 -4.54 6.24
CA THR A 147 2.68 -3.61 6.34
C THR A 147 1.85 -3.59 5.06
N ALA A 148 2.52 -3.54 3.90
CA ALA A 148 1.84 -3.53 2.61
C ALA A 148 1.04 -4.82 2.36
N LEU A 149 1.61 -5.99 2.69
CA LEU A 149 0.92 -7.27 2.58
C LEU A 149 -0.28 -7.37 3.53
N ALA A 150 -0.09 -7.00 4.80
CA ALA A 150 -1.16 -7.04 5.79
C ALA A 150 -2.32 -6.11 5.39
N LEU A 151 -2.01 -4.89 4.93
CA LEU A 151 -3.01 -3.93 4.49
C LEU A 151 -3.74 -4.40 3.21
N LYS A 152 -3.02 -5.00 2.26
CA LYS A 152 -3.65 -5.59 1.06
C LYS A 152 -4.68 -6.66 1.45
N VAL A 153 -4.30 -7.57 2.34
CA VAL A 153 -5.21 -8.61 2.82
C VAL A 153 -6.38 -8.03 3.62
N ALA A 154 -6.15 -7.01 4.44
CA ALA A 154 -7.23 -6.33 5.16
C ALA A 154 -8.29 -5.75 4.20
N TYR A 155 -7.88 -5.12 3.10
CA TYR A 155 -8.80 -4.67 2.05
C TYR A 155 -9.50 -5.83 1.34
N ASP A 156 -8.77 -6.92 1.06
CA ASP A 156 -9.36 -8.10 0.42
C ASP A 156 -10.43 -8.77 1.29
N LEU A 157 -10.29 -8.70 2.63
CA LEU A 157 -11.32 -9.19 3.56
C LEU A 157 -12.57 -8.32 3.54
N LEU A 158 -12.44 -7.00 3.32
CA LEU A 158 -13.56 -6.09 3.16
C LEU A 158 -14.28 -6.28 1.83
N ASP A 159 -13.52 -6.53 0.77
CA ASP A 159 -14.05 -6.69 -0.59
C ASP A 159 -14.62 -8.10 -0.84
N ASP A 160 -14.55 -9.00 0.15
CA ASP A 160 -15.08 -10.36 0.02
C ASP A 160 -16.61 -10.35 -0.09
N PRO A 161 -17.18 -10.89 -1.17
CA PRO A 161 -18.65 -10.95 -1.33
C PRO A 161 -19.35 -11.77 -0.23
N ASN A 162 -18.62 -12.65 0.46
CA ASN A 162 -19.12 -13.45 1.59
C ASN A 162 -18.28 -13.17 2.86
N PRO A 163 -18.42 -12.00 3.43
CA PRO A 163 -17.56 -11.56 4.52
C PRO A 163 -17.76 -12.40 5.78
N GLN A 164 -16.63 -12.74 6.38
CA GLN A 164 -16.58 -13.57 7.59
C GLN A 164 -16.45 -12.75 8.88
N PHE A 165 -16.13 -11.46 8.75
CA PHE A 165 -15.87 -10.56 9.88
C PHE A 165 -16.93 -9.47 9.95
N ASP A 166 -17.34 -9.12 11.15
CA ASP A 166 -18.25 -8.01 11.42
C ASP A 166 -17.52 -6.66 11.33
N SER A 167 -16.21 -6.67 11.57
CA SER A 167 -15.37 -5.47 11.55
C SER A 167 -13.91 -5.81 11.19
N VAL A 168 -13.23 -4.89 10.50
CA VAL A 168 -11.80 -4.95 10.20
C VAL A 168 -11.14 -3.71 10.79
N ILE A 169 -10.35 -3.90 11.82
CA ILE A 169 -9.74 -2.83 12.60
C ILE A 169 -8.24 -2.79 12.34
N TRP A 170 -7.70 -1.61 12.10
CA TRP A 170 -6.26 -1.36 11.91
C TRP A 170 -5.73 -0.45 12.99
N VAL A 171 -4.66 -0.87 13.63
CA VAL A 171 -3.91 -0.05 14.59
C VAL A 171 -2.43 -0.12 14.26
N SER A 172 -1.74 1.00 14.30
CA SER A 172 -0.30 1.06 14.03
C SER A 172 0.44 1.66 15.21
N SER A 173 1.50 1.00 15.63
CA SER A 173 2.46 1.57 16.59
C SER A 173 3.61 2.32 15.92
N LYS A 174 3.59 2.41 14.58
CA LYS A 174 4.58 3.14 13.82
C LYS A 174 4.28 4.63 13.89
N THR A 175 5.07 5.37 14.62
CA THR A 175 4.87 6.82 14.86
C THR A 175 5.25 7.69 13.66
N THR A 176 6.14 7.20 12.80
CA THR A 176 6.67 7.99 11.67
C THR A 176 6.70 7.19 10.38
N LYS A 177 6.44 7.88 9.28
CA LYS A 177 6.64 7.40 7.91
C LYS A 177 7.79 8.15 7.28
N ILE A 178 8.77 7.41 6.81
CA ILE A 178 9.93 7.99 6.14
C ILE A 178 9.67 7.97 4.63
N SER A 179 9.59 9.16 4.05
CA SER A 179 9.60 9.36 2.60
C SER A 179 10.99 9.86 2.17
N LEU A 180 11.23 9.96 0.87
CA LEU A 180 12.50 10.47 0.33
C LEU A 180 12.77 11.95 0.61
N SER A 181 11.72 12.70 0.91
CA SER A 181 11.78 14.15 1.10
C SER A 181 11.49 14.59 2.54
N GLU A 182 10.86 13.74 3.36
CA GLU A 182 10.45 14.13 4.71
C GLU A 182 10.12 12.93 5.60
N ILE A 183 10.16 13.15 6.90
CA ILE A 183 9.59 12.25 7.91
C ILE A 183 8.23 12.83 8.29
N GLN A 184 7.17 12.07 8.00
CA GLN A 184 5.82 12.44 8.38
C GLN A 184 5.40 11.68 9.63
N GLU A 185 4.85 12.40 10.61
CA GLU A 185 4.18 11.75 11.74
C GLU A 185 2.90 11.06 11.27
N ILE A 186 2.71 9.82 11.68
CA ILE A 186 1.49 9.07 11.40
C ILE A 186 0.45 9.48 12.43
N LYS A 187 -0.61 10.16 11.98
CA LYS A 187 -1.75 10.50 12.85
C LYS A 187 -2.38 9.21 13.41
N GLY A 188 -2.59 9.19 14.73
CA GLY A 188 -3.17 8.05 15.41
C GLY A 188 -2.21 6.89 15.70
N ALA A 189 -0.90 7.07 15.51
CA ALA A 189 0.09 6.08 15.92
C ALA A 189 0.28 6.07 17.43
N CYS A 190 0.38 4.88 18.00
CA CYS A 190 0.49 4.66 19.44
C CYS A 190 1.90 4.20 19.82
N SER A 191 2.54 4.87 20.78
CA SER A 191 3.88 4.54 21.26
C SER A 191 3.90 3.61 22.47
N SER A 192 2.73 3.18 22.95
CA SER A 192 2.58 2.31 24.11
C SER A 192 1.43 1.33 23.93
N SER A 193 1.46 0.21 24.66
CA SER A 193 0.35 -0.76 24.69
C SER A 193 -0.97 -0.12 25.11
N LEU A 194 -0.93 0.76 26.11
CA LEU A 194 -2.12 1.52 26.53
C LEU A 194 -2.70 2.35 25.37
N GLY A 195 -1.86 3.06 24.62
CA GLY A 195 -2.31 3.84 23.48
C GLY A 195 -2.96 2.97 22.40
N VAL A 196 -2.36 1.81 22.10
CA VAL A 196 -2.93 0.85 21.13
C VAL A 196 -4.26 0.28 21.63
N LEU A 197 -4.34 -0.13 22.89
CA LEU A 197 -5.57 -0.67 23.48
C LEU A 197 -6.69 0.36 23.51
N ASN A 198 -6.38 1.60 23.90
CA ASN A 198 -7.34 2.69 23.86
C ASN A 198 -7.82 2.99 22.43
N GLN A 199 -6.93 2.94 21.45
CA GLN A 199 -7.33 3.13 20.06
C GLN A 199 -8.25 1.99 19.59
N ILE A 200 -7.94 0.73 19.90
CA ILE A 200 -8.80 -0.41 19.58
C ILE A 200 -10.18 -0.25 20.25
N SER A 201 -10.19 0.06 21.56
CA SER A 201 -11.42 0.29 22.32
C SER A 201 -12.26 1.41 21.69
N LYS A 202 -11.65 2.54 21.39
CA LYS A 202 -12.30 3.68 20.74
C LYS A 202 -12.90 3.33 19.35
N GLU A 203 -12.18 2.58 18.53
CA GLU A 203 -12.69 2.14 17.21
C GLU A 203 -13.86 1.17 17.35
N LEU A 204 -13.91 0.37 18.42
CA LEU A 204 -14.94 -0.62 18.66
C LEU A 204 -16.17 -0.04 19.38
N SER A 205 -15.97 0.78 20.43
CA SER A 205 -17.03 1.30 21.28
C SER A 205 -17.41 2.76 20.99
N GLY A 206 -16.55 3.49 20.31
CA GLY A 206 -16.70 4.94 20.11
C GLY A 206 -16.35 5.78 21.34
N VAL A 207 -15.86 5.17 22.43
CA VAL A 207 -15.56 5.83 23.72
C VAL A 207 -14.06 5.75 24.02
N ASP A 208 -13.47 6.85 24.49
CA ASP A 208 -12.10 6.87 24.98
C ASP A 208 -12.02 6.26 26.39
N THR A 209 -11.29 5.16 26.54
CA THR A 209 -11.10 4.48 27.83
C THR A 209 -9.83 5.03 28.51
N ILE A 210 -9.93 5.44 29.78
CA ILE A 210 -8.81 6.10 30.49
C ILE A 210 -7.94 5.08 31.22
N ASN A 211 -8.49 3.90 31.55
CA ASN A 211 -7.84 2.89 32.38
C ASN A 211 -7.41 1.68 31.53
N LEU A 212 -6.13 1.28 31.64
CA LEU A 212 -5.56 0.15 30.89
C LEU A 212 -6.32 -1.16 31.11
N SER A 213 -6.70 -1.47 32.36
CA SER A 213 -7.41 -2.71 32.69
C SER A 213 -8.82 -2.74 32.09
N GLU A 214 -9.50 -1.59 32.06
CA GLU A 214 -10.80 -1.45 31.43
C GLU A 214 -10.69 -1.61 29.93
N ALA A 215 -9.70 -0.96 29.28
CA ALA A 215 -9.47 -1.07 27.86
C ALA A 215 -9.16 -2.52 27.42
N ILE A 216 -8.34 -3.24 28.19
CA ILE A 216 -8.03 -4.66 27.90
C ILE A 216 -9.30 -5.51 27.98
N ASN A 217 -10.09 -5.37 29.06
CA ASN A 217 -11.30 -6.16 29.24
C ASN A 217 -12.33 -5.84 28.15
N GLU A 218 -12.53 -4.58 27.83
CA GLU A 218 -13.45 -4.15 26.76
C GLU A 218 -13.04 -4.73 25.42
N VAL A 219 -11.75 -4.65 25.06
CA VAL A 219 -11.27 -5.23 23.79
C VAL A 219 -11.45 -6.75 23.76
N LYS A 220 -11.19 -7.44 24.89
CA LYS A 220 -11.43 -8.89 25.00
C LYS A 220 -12.91 -9.22 24.81
N ASP A 221 -13.81 -8.52 25.47
CA ASP A 221 -15.25 -8.70 25.35
C ASP A 221 -15.72 -8.52 23.89
N TYR A 222 -15.20 -7.53 23.18
CA TYR A 222 -15.49 -7.35 21.75
C TYR A 222 -14.97 -8.50 20.89
N LEU A 223 -13.71 -8.96 21.11
CA LEU A 223 -13.12 -10.06 20.36
C LEU A 223 -13.81 -11.41 20.64
N GLU A 224 -14.47 -11.58 21.80
CA GLU A 224 -15.23 -12.78 22.13
C GLU A 224 -16.65 -12.75 21.53
N ASN A 225 -17.29 -11.59 21.52
CA ASN A 225 -18.71 -11.47 21.13
C ASN A 225 -18.91 -11.18 19.64
N PHE A 226 -17.90 -10.66 18.95
CA PHE A 226 -17.95 -10.32 17.53
C PHE A 226 -16.83 -11.01 16.76
N LYS A 227 -17.02 -11.13 15.46
CA LYS A 227 -15.97 -11.64 14.54
C LYS A 227 -15.14 -10.47 14.01
N ILE A 228 -14.07 -10.16 14.67
CA ILE A 228 -13.21 -9.01 14.34
C ILE A 228 -11.89 -9.47 13.72
N ALA A 229 -11.51 -8.87 12.59
CA ALA A 229 -10.16 -8.97 12.07
C ALA A 229 -9.34 -7.76 12.54
N LEU A 230 -8.55 -7.94 13.60
CA LEU A 230 -7.72 -6.90 14.19
C LEU A 230 -6.30 -6.96 13.62
N PHE A 231 -5.91 -5.94 12.89
CA PHE A 231 -4.56 -5.77 12.35
C PHE A 231 -3.75 -4.82 13.23
N ILE A 232 -2.58 -5.27 13.71
CA ILE A 232 -1.66 -4.47 14.53
C ILE A 232 -0.33 -4.36 13.78
N ASP A 233 -0.04 -3.17 13.26
CA ASP A 233 1.19 -2.94 12.51
C ASP A 233 2.34 -2.54 13.44
N ASN A 234 3.51 -3.19 13.25
CA ASN A 234 4.77 -2.92 13.96
C ASN A 234 4.74 -3.27 15.46
N LEU A 235 4.16 -4.43 15.79
CA LEU A 235 3.92 -4.86 17.18
C LEU A 235 5.20 -4.91 18.04
N GLU A 236 6.38 -5.14 17.45
CA GLU A 236 7.64 -5.23 18.20
C GLU A 236 7.98 -4.00 19.04
N THR A 237 7.41 -2.84 18.72
CA THR A 237 7.66 -1.59 19.45
C THR A 237 6.84 -1.44 20.73
N ILE A 238 5.77 -2.25 20.87
CA ILE A 238 4.79 -2.15 21.97
C ILE A 238 4.51 -3.50 22.63
N LEU A 239 5.35 -4.49 22.37
CA LEU A 239 5.16 -5.86 22.87
C LEU A 239 5.55 -5.96 24.35
N ASP A 240 4.62 -5.66 25.22
CA ASP A 240 4.69 -5.89 26.67
C ASP A 240 3.77 -7.06 27.10
N ASP A 241 3.68 -7.31 28.40
CA ASP A 241 2.86 -8.40 28.93
C ASP A 241 1.36 -8.20 28.66
N ASN A 242 0.88 -6.95 28.62
CA ASN A 242 -0.52 -6.64 28.33
C ASN A 242 -0.90 -7.01 26.88
N MET A 243 -0.02 -6.67 25.93
CA MET A 243 -0.23 -7.02 24.53
C MET A 243 -0.12 -8.52 24.30
N ARG A 244 0.79 -9.19 25.04
CA ARG A 244 0.88 -10.68 25.01
C ARG A 244 -0.39 -11.32 25.53
N ASP A 245 -0.92 -10.82 26.65
CA ASP A 245 -2.14 -11.32 27.25
C ASP A 245 -3.37 -11.10 26.35
N LEU A 246 -3.49 -9.93 25.72
CA LEU A 246 -4.53 -9.68 24.73
C LEU A 246 -4.45 -10.70 23.56
N VAL A 247 -3.27 -10.85 22.97
CA VAL A 247 -3.08 -11.74 21.81
C VAL A 247 -3.38 -13.21 22.17
N GLN A 248 -3.06 -13.64 23.39
CA GLN A 248 -3.33 -15.00 23.86
C GLN A 248 -4.81 -15.24 24.19
N SER A 249 -5.56 -14.19 24.49
CA SER A 249 -6.99 -14.27 24.89
C SER A 249 -7.97 -14.23 23.71
N VAL A 250 -7.50 -14.19 22.46
CA VAL A 250 -8.37 -14.10 21.29
C VAL A 250 -9.21 -15.36 21.14
N GLY A 251 -10.53 -15.22 21.19
CA GLY A 251 -11.50 -16.31 21.06
C GLY A 251 -11.65 -16.86 19.64
N VAL A 252 -12.46 -17.88 19.52
CA VAL A 252 -12.78 -18.50 18.22
C VAL A 252 -13.69 -17.57 17.42
N GLY A 253 -13.26 -17.19 16.24
CA GLY A 253 -14.05 -16.33 15.33
C GLY A 253 -13.37 -15.01 15.01
N SER A 254 -12.76 -14.36 15.99
CA SER A 254 -11.90 -13.20 15.77
C SER A 254 -10.49 -13.59 15.37
N LYS A 255 -9.77 -12.67 14.74
CA LYS A 255 -8.38 -12.84 14.32
C LYS A 255 -7.56 -11.65 14.77
N VAL A 256 -6.38 -11.90 15.31
CA VAL A 256 -5.34 -10.90 15.47
C VAL A 256 -4.23 -11.15 14.46
N ILE A 257 -4.04 -10.23 13.56
CA ILE A 257 -3.00 -10.24 12.54
C ILE A 257 -2.01 -9.13 12.87
N PHE A 258 -0.76 -9.45 13.08
CA PHE A 258 0.23 -8.42 13.37
C PHE A 258 1.46 -8.50 12.47
N THR A 259 2.07 -7.34 12.21
CA THR A 259 3.36 -7.26 11.55
C THR A 259 4.45 -7.06 12.57
N SER A 260 5.57 -7.75 12.42
CA SER A 260 6.71 -7.64 13.33
C SER A 260 8.03 -8.05 12.66
N ARG A 261 9.16 -7.64 13.23
CA ARG A 261 10.47 -8.17 12.84
C ARG A 261 10.77 -9.50 13.51
N ILE A 262 10.14 -9.75 14.66
CA ILE A 262 10.32 -10.96 15.46
C ILE A 262 8.96 -11.61 15.72
N GLY A 263 8.94 -12.93 15.92
CA GLY A 263 7.74 -13.66 16.30
C GLY A 263 7.47 -13.61 17.81
N LEU A 264 6.23 -13.91 18.18
CA LEU A 264 5.81 -14.09 19.59
C LEU A 264 6.15 -15.47 20.13
N GLY A 265 6.42 -16.45 19.25
CA GLY A 265 6.77 -17.82 19.62
C GLY A 265 5.58 -18.80 19.57
N ALA A 266 5.03 -19.23 20.70
CA ALA A 266 4.21 -20.44 20.77
C ALA A 266 2.76 -20.32 20.30
N TYR A 267 2.19 -19.13 20.12
CA TYR A 267 0.73 -18.96 19.93
C TYR A 267 0.33 -18.36 18.58
N GLU A 268 1.25 -18.31 17.64
CA GLU A 268 1.03 -17.64 16.36
C GLU A 268 1.25 -18.57 15.16
N HIS A 269 0.59 -18.24 14.05
CA HIS A 269 0.87 -18.83 12.74
C HIS A 269 1.70 -17.84 11.92
N PRO A 270 3.03 -18.07 11.76
CA PRO A 270 3.88 -17.11 11.09
C PRO A 270 3.81 -17.20 9.57
N VAL A 271 3.59 -16.06 8.92
CA VAL A 271 3.83 -15.83 7.50
C VAL A 271 5.17 -15.11 7.38
N LYS A 272 6.22 -15.84 7.02
CA LYS A 272 7.58 -15.30 6.94
C LYS A 272 7.82 -14.68 5.57
N LEU A 273 8.18 -13.40 5.56
CA LEU A 273 8.59 -12.69 4.36
C LEU A 273 10.11 -12.64 4.25
N SER A 274 10.58 -13.03 3.08
CA SER A 274 11.96 -12.82 2.63
C SER A 274 11.98 -11.84 1.45
N GLY A 275 13.14 -11.61 0.85
CA GLY A 275 13.23 -10.89 -0.42
C GLY A 275 12.27 -11.47 -1.45
N ILE A 276 11.74 -10.63 -2.33
CA ILE A 276 10.94 -11.11 -3.46
C ILE A 276 11.84 -11.89 -4.43
N ASP A 277 11.25 -12.73 -5.27
CA ASP A 277 12.07 -13.51 -6.21
C ASP A 277 12.82 -12.60 -7.21
N GLU A 278 13.89 -13.14 -7.80
CA GLU A 278 14.81 -12.40 -8.67
C GLU A 278 14.09 -11.74 -9.86
N ASN A 279 13.12 -12.40 -10.46
CA ASN A 279 12.41 -11.87 -11.63
C ASN A 279 11.49 -10.71 -11.22
N ASN A 280 10.75 -10.87 -10.10
CA ASN A 280 9.91 -9.82 -9.57
C ASN A 280 10.73 -8.64 -9.03
N ALA A 281 11.90 -8.88 -8.42
CA ALA A 281 12.81 -7.83 -8.00
C ALA A 281 13.36 -7.03 -9.19
N SER A 282 13.76 -7.71 -10.27
CA SER A 282 14.20 -7.06 -11.52
C SER A 282 13.06 -6.27 -12.17
N ARG A 283 11.84 -6.83 -12.17
CA ARG A 283 10.64 -6.16 -12.66
C ARG A 283 10.35 -4.89 -11.83
N LEU A 284 10.42 -4.99 -10.50
CA LEU A 284 10.22 -3.84 -9.60
C LEU A 284 11.24 -2.73 -9.90
N LEU A 285 12.53 -3.06 -10.01
CA LEU A 285 13.58 -2.10 -10.31
C LEU A 285 13.32 -1.40 -11.65
N ARG A 286 13.03 -2.15 -12.70
CA ARG A 286 12.75 -1.58 -14.03
C ARG A 286 11.50 -0.72 -14.05
N THR A 287 10.43 -1.16 -13.36
CA THR A 287 9.18 -0.42 -13.26
C THR A 287 9.37 0.91 -12.53
N LEU A 288 10.08 0.90 -11.39
CA LEU A 288 10.42 2.12 -10.65
C LEU A 288 11.31 3.06 -11.48
N ALA A 289 12.33 2.51 -12.17
CA ALA A 289 13.19 3.30 -13.05
C ALA A 289 12.38 4.01 -14.15
N ARG A 290 11.43 3.31 -14.76
CA ARG A 290 10.53 3.86 -15.79
C ARG A 290 9.66 4.97 -15.22
N ILE A 291 8.95 4.70 -14.12
CA ILE A 291 8.04 5.64 -13.48
C ILE A 291 8.78 6.93 -13.06
N ARG A 292 9.99 6.79 -12.54
CA ARG A 292 10.81 7.91 -12.07
C ARG A 292 11.69 8.55 -13.17
N GLY A 293 11.57 8.09 -14.40
CA GLY A 293 12.31 8.64 -15.55
C GLY A 293 13.81 8.37 -15.53
N VAL A 294 14.27 7.34 -14.80
CA VAL A 294 15.71 6.97 -14.69
C VAL A 294 16.11 6.08 -15.87
N LYS A 295 16.28 6.68 -17.05
CA LYS A 295 16.55 5.96 -18.31
C LYS A 295 17.80 5.08 -18.23
N THR A 296 18.80 5.45 -17.45
CA THR A 296 20.04 4.68 -17.26
C THR A 296 19.77 3.31 -16.61
N LEU A 297 18.82 3.21 -15.71
CA LEU A 297 18.42 1.94 -15.10
C LEU A 297 17.37 1.20 -15.94
N GLU A 298 16.46 1.93 -16.57
CA GLU A 298 15.40 1.33 -17.41
C GLU A 298 15.97 0.53 -18.57
N SER A 299 17.03 1.05 -19.22
CA SER A 299 17.66 0.45 -20.40
C SER A 299 18.67 -0.65 -20.10
N LEU A 300 18.91 -0.98 -18.83
CA LEU A 300 19.89 -2.00 -18.44
C LEU A 300 19.49 -3.40 -18.95
N PRO A 301 20.49 -4.20 -19.39
CA PRO A 301 20.28 -5.61 -19.69
C PRO A 301 19.78 -6.37 -18.47
N GLU A 302 18.96 -7.40 -18.68
CA GLU A 302 18.36 -8.22 -17.60
C GLU A 302 19.40 -8.81 -16.66
N VAL A 303 20.54 -9.24 -17.20
CA VAL A 303 21.66 -9.80 -16.40
C VAL A 303 22.19 -8.78 -15.40
N THR A 304 22.32 -7.51 -15.81
CA THR A 304 22.78 -6.43 -14.93
C THR A 304 21.75 -6.11 -13.86
N LEU A 305 20.47 -6.05 -14.22
CA LEU A 305 19.37 -5.84 -13.26
C LEU A 305 19.38 -6.94 -12.19
N LYS A 306 19.49 -8.20 -12.59
CA LYS A 306 19.56 -9.34 -11.68
C LYS A 306 20.77 -9.25 -10.74
N SER A 307 21.93 -8.83 -11.25
CA SER A 307 23.10 -8.58 -10.42
C SER A 307 22.85 -7.48 -9.38
N TYR A 308 22.17 -6.41 -9.76
CA TYR A 308 21.87 -5.29 -8.86
C TYR A 308 20.88 -5.70 -7.76
N VAL A 309 19.75 -6.35 -8.11
CA VAL A 309 18.76 -6.75 -7.12
C VAL A 309 19.28 -7.81 -6.15
N LYS A 310 20.18 -8.68 -6.61
CA LYS A 310 20.90 -9.64 -5.74
C LYS A 310 21.71 -8.94 -4.66
N ARG A 311 22.42 -7.86 -5.01
CA ARG A 311 23.22 -7.04 -4.05
C ARG A 311 22.33 -6.29 -3.06
N MET A 312 21.08 -6.08 -3.38
CA MET A 312 20.06 -5.48 -2.50
C MET A 312 19.24 -6.52 -1.75
N ASN A 313 19.68 -7.79 -1.70
CA ASN A 313 19.00 -8.89 -1.04
C ASN A 313 17.53 -9.04 -1.47
N TYR A 314 17.21 -8.63 -2.71
CA TYR A 314 15.85 -8.66 -3.25
C TYR A 314 14.83 -7.92 -2.37
N ASN A 315 15.29 -6.98 -1.52
CA ASN A 315 14.45 -6.22 -0.61
C ASN A 315 13.78 -5.05 -1.36
N PRO A 316 12.44 -4.98 -1.37
CA PRO A 316 11.70 -3.95 -2.11
C PRO A 316 12.07 -2.52 -1.71
N SER A 317 12.24 -2.24 -0.42
CA SER A 317 12.62 -0.90 0.04
C SER A 317 14.03 -0.51 -0.40
N TYR A 318 14.97 -1.46 -0.40
CA TYR A 318 16.32 -1.19 -0.89
C TYR A 318 16.33 -0.89 -2.39
N ILE A 319 15.50 -1.61 -3.16
CA ILE A 319 15.33 -1.33 -4.59
C ILE A 319 14.76 0.08 -4.82
N LYS A 320 13.75 0.48 -4.05
CA LYS A 320 13.17 1.82 -4.13
C LYS A 320 14.20 2.91 -3.82
N TRP A 321 14.92 2.77 -2.72
CA TRP A 321 15.96 3.72 -2.31
C TRP A 321 17.08 3.80 -3.32
N PHE A 322 17.50 2.66 -3.87
CA PHE A 322 18.50 2.61 -4.93
C PHE A 322 18.09 3.43 -6.16
N VAL A 323 16.86 3.23 -6.66
CA VAL A 323 16.35 4.00 -7.79
C VAL A 323 16.34 5.50 -7.49
N SER A 324 15.95 5.87 -6.26
CA SER A 324 15.93 7.27 -5.82
C SER A 324 17.33 7.88 -5.74
N CYS A 325 18.33 7.12 -5.25
CA CYS A 325 19.72 7.56 -5.24
C CYS A 325 20.22 7.82 -6.66
N VAL A 326 19.91 6.94 -7.62
CA VAL A 326 20.31 7.14 -9.01
C VAL A 326 19.56 8.31 -9.63
N GLN A 327 18.28 8.50 -9.32
CA GLN A 327 17.50 9.64 -9.75
C GLN A 327 18.10 10.97 -9.27
N SER A 328 18.67 11.01 -8.05
CA SER A 328 19.39 12.18 -7.51
C SER A 328 20.77 12.40 -8.10
N GLY A 329 21.17 11.63 -9.14
CA GLY A 329 22.42 11.80 -9.87
C GLY A 329 23.60 10.95 -9.38
N LYS A 330 23.42 10.06 -8.40
CA LYS A 330 24.48 9.15 -7.95
C LYS A 330 24.67 8.00 -8.95
N ARG A 331 25.91 7.52 -9.08
CA ARG A 331 26.22 6.38 -9.96
C ARG A 331 25.81 5.06 -9.33
N ALA A 332 25.14 4.21 -10.09
CA ALA A 332 24.63 2.92 -9.64
C ALA A 332 25.71 2.01 -9.02
N GLU A 333 26.87 1.92 -9.68
CA GLU A 333 27.99 1.10 -9.20
C GLU A 333 28.58 1.60 -7.88
N GLU A 334 28.70 2.91 -7.71
CA GLU A 334 29.22 3.51 -6.47
C GLU A 334 28.31 3.20 -5.27
N ILE A 335 26.98 3.30 -5.48
CA ILE A 335 25.98 2.96 -4.45
C ILE A 335 26.12 1.48 -4.07
N LEU A 336 26.20 0.60 -5.06
CA LEU A 336 26.24 -0.84 -4.83
C LEU A 336 27.60 -1.35 -4.33
N GLN A 337 28.71 -0.68 -4.62
CA GLN A 337 30.03 -1.07 -4.12
C GLN A 337 30.25 -0.71 -2.66
N ASN A 338 29.56 0.31 -2.18
CA ASN A 338 29.71 0.79 -0.82
C ASN A 338 28.38 0.64 -0.07
N SER A 339 28.14 -0.56 0.48
CA SER A 339 26.95 -0.85 1.29
C SER A 339 26.84 0.10 2.49
N LYS A 340 27.96 0.62 2.99
CA LYS A 340 28.01 1.62 4.06
C LYS A 340 27.48 2.96 3.56
N LEU A 341 27.91 3.42 2.38
CA LEU A 341 27.39 4.64 1.75
C LEU A 341 25.90 4.54 1.42
N PHE A 342 25.45 3.37 1.01
CA PHE A 342 24.03 3.12 0.75
C PHE A 342 23.21 3.20 2.05
N LEU A 343 23.68 2.56 3.11
CA LEU A 343 23.06 2.65 4.43
C LEU A 343 23.17 4.06 5.02
N GLU A 344 24.32 4.73 4.91
CA GLU A 344 24.50 6.11 5.35
C GLU A 344 23.58 7.07 4.59
N PHE A 345 23.36 6.88 3.29
CA PHE A 345 22.41 7.68 2.54
C PHE A 345 20.96 7.44 3.02
N CYS A 346 20.60 6.18 3.26
CA CYS A 346 19.29 5.84 3.82
C CYS A 346 19.13 6.39 5.24
N MET A 347 20.20 6.37 6.03
CA MET A 347 20.21 6.86 7.41
C MET A 347 20.38 8.39 7.50
N SER A 348 21.16 9.03 6.63
CA SER A 348 21.36 10.49 6.66
C SER A 348 20.07 11.25 6.34
N ASN A 349 19.29 10.76 5.40
CA ASN A 349 17.96 11.32 5.14
C ASN A 349 17.03 11.17 6.35
N VAL A 350 17.21 10.13 7.16
CA VAL A 350 16.49 9.94 8.43
C VAL A 350 17.08 10.82 9.53
N TYR A 351 18.41 10.87 9.62
CA TYR A 351 19.14 11.54 10.70
C TYR A 351 19.03 13.08 10.61
N GLU A 352 18.99 13.65 9.41
CA GLU A 352 18.82 15.11 9.22
C GLU A 352 17.48 15.60 9.74
N PHE A 353 16.45 14.74 9.76
CA PHE A 353 15.10 15.08 10.22
C PHE A 353 14.82 14.70 11.69
N LEU A 354 15.74 13.99 12.37
CA LEU A 354 15.60 13.74 13.80
C LEU A 354 15.82 15.03 14.61
N ASN A 355 15.00 15.25 15.61
CA ASN A 355 15.18 16.33 16.58
C ASN A 355 16.51 16.15 17.31
N ASN A 356 17.13 17.26 17.78
CA ASN A 356 18.44 17.23 18.43
C ASN A 356 18.47 16.29 19.63
N ASP A 357 17.35 16.16 20.36
CA ASP A 357 17.22 15.25 21.52
C ASP A 357 17.19 13.76 21.14
N THR A 358 17.03 13.43 19.85
CA THR A 358 17.01 12.05 19.34
C THR A 358 18.30 11.68 18.60
N LYS A 359 19.24 12.64 18.47
CA LYS A 359 20.53 12.46 17.78
C LYS A 359 21.64 12.02 18.72
N GLU A 360 21.44 12.15 20.04
CA GLU A 360 22.27 11.59 21.10
C GLU A 360 21.86 10.14 21.44
#